data_a141e42029524d41a0b98cf1dcdc7ccf
#
_entry.id   a141e42029524d41a0b98cf1dcdc7ccf
#
_cell.length_a   1.000
_cell.length_b   1.000
_cell.length_c   1.000
_cell.angle_alpha   90.00
_cell.angle_beta   90.00
_cell.angle_gamma   90.00
#
_symmetry.space_group_name_H-M   'P 1'
#
loop_
_entity.id
_entity.type
_entity.pdbx_description
1 polymer ?
#
loop_
_entity_poly.entity_id
_entity_poly.type
_entity_poly.pdbx_seq_one_letter_code
_entity_poly.pdbx_strand_id
1 'polypeptide(L)'
;MAINEIPVTIDYTSRDYEALREELVARIKERIPEWNGADNSDFGVVLAEAFAQLGDIANYYIDRIANESFLATATQRESILAIAETYGYIPSGYKNASVDVTFYNNSSSAVTIPAETRVSGEVIANDTVE
;
A
#
# COMPACT_ATOMS: atom_id res chain seq x y z
N MET A 1 -16.17 23.41 -7.35
CA MET A 1 -14.94 23.59 -6.54
C MET A 1 -14.05 22.42 -6.89
N ALA A 2 -12.99 22.62 -7.67
CA ALA A 2 -12.08 21.53 -8.04
C ALA A 2 -11.41 21.04 -6.76
N ILE A 3 -11.61 19.78 -6.42
CA ILE A 3 -10.84 19.11 -5.37
C ILE A 3 -9.42 19.10 -5.93
N ASN A 4 -8.54 19.87 -5.27
CA ASN A 4 -7.12 19.86 -5.59
C ASN A 4 -6.66 18.40 -5.42
N GLU A 5 -6.27 17.75 -6.52
CA GLU A 5 -5.80 16.36 -6.46
C GLU A 5 -4.56 16.34 -5.57
N ILE A 6 -4.71 15.74 -4.40
CA ILE A 6 -3.59 15.54 -3.49
C ILE A 6 -2.69 14.50 -4.16
N PRO A 7 -1.38 14.77 -4.33
CA PRO A 7 -0.49 13.80 -4.94
C PRO A 7 -0.52 12.49 -4.16
N VAL A 8 -0.71 11.38 -4.88
CA VAL A 8 -0.81 10.03 -4.28
C VAL A 8 0.50 9.60 -3.61
N THR A 9 1.62 10.16 -4.07
CA THR A 9 2.95 9.86 -3.53
C THR A 9 3.78 11.14 -3.52
N ILE A 10 4.44 11.40 -2.42
CA ILE A 10 5.34 12.54 -2.24
C ILE A 10 6.75 11.98 -2.07
N ASP A 11 7.68 12.51 -2.84
CA ASP A 11 9.10 12.26 -2.68
C ASP A 11 9.66 13.25 -1.64
N TYR A 12 10.12 12.73 -0.50
CA TYR A 12 10.66 13.53 0.59
C TYR A 12 12.18 13.60 0.59
N THR A 13 12.85 12.73 -0.13
CA THR A 13 14.32 12.59 -0.04
C THR A 13 15.06 13.15 -1.24
N SER A 14 14.47 13.19 -2.42
CA SER A 14 15.05 13.72 -3.68
C SER A 14 16.52 13.29 -3.97
N ARG A 15 16.95 12.18 -3.39
CA ARG A 15 18.31 11.66 -3.54
C ARG A 15 18.27 10.24 -4.05
N ASP A 16 18.40 10.11 -5.37
CA ASP A 16 18.43 8.84 -6.07
C ASP A 16 19.84 8.23 -6.08
N TYR A 17 19.91 6.98 -6.48
CA TYR A 17 21.16 6.23 -6.63
C TYR A 17 22.26 7.03 -7.37
N GLU A 18 21.95 7.67 -8.50
CA GLU A 18 22.94 8.42 -9.29
C GLU A 18 23.51 9.61 -8.52
N ALA A 19 22.65 10.38 -7.85
CA ALA A 19 23.08 11.53 -7.05
C ALA A 19 23.97 11.09 -5.87
N LEU A 20 23.59 9.99 -5.20
CA LEU A 20 24.40 9.41 -4.12
C LEU A 20 25.76 8.89 -4.62
N ARG A 21 25.76 8.21 -5.76
CA ARG A 21 26.96 7.68 -6.39
C ARG A 21 27.93 8.82 -6.75
N GLU A 22 27.45 9.87 -7.42
CA GLU A 22 28.24 11.04 -7.79
C GLU A 22 28.84 11.73 -6.56
N GLU A 23 28.05 11.94 -5.51
CA GLU A 23 28.52 12.54 -4.26
C GLU A 23 29.63 11.69 -3.61
N LEU A 24 29.43 10.37 -3.54
CA LEU A 24 30.41 9.44 -2.94
C LEU A 24 31.72 9.43 -3.73
N VAL A 25 31.67 9.34 -5.06
CA VAL A 25 32.82 9.37 -5.93
C VAL A 25 33.57 10.70 -5.80
N ALA A 26 32.87 11.83 -5.79
CA ALA A 26 33.45 13.14 -5.60
C ALA A 26 34.18 13.25 -4.25
N ARG A 27 33.57 12.72 -3.18
CA ARG A 27 34.14 12.72 -1.84
C ARG A 27 35.38 11.82 -1.73
N ILE A 28 35.41 10.69 -2.43
CA ILE A 28 36.60 9.83 -2.49
C ILE A 28 37.74 10.56 -3.21
N LYS A 29 37.46 11.22 -4.34
CA LYS A 29 38.47 12.01 -5.09
C LYS A 29 39.00 13.17 -4.27
N GLU A 30 38.18 13.84 -3.48
CA GLU A 30 38.66 14.89 -2.57
C GLU A 30 39.58 14.37 -1.49
N ARG A 31 39.33 13.17 -0.97
CA ARG A 31 40.14 12.57 0.10
C ARG A 31 41.38 11.88 -0.40
N ILE A 32 41.36 11.35 -1.61
CA ILE A 32 42.44 10.61 -2.26
C ILE A 32 42.66 11.20 -3.66
N PRO A 33 43.33 12.33 -3.78
CA PRO A 33 43.51 13.04 -5.06
C PRO A 33 44.25 12.21 -6.13
N GLU A 34 45.04 11.22 -5.73
CA GLU A 34 45.78 10.32 -6.62
C GLU A 34 44.82 9.24 -7.24
N TRP A 35 43.65 9.04 -6.65
CA TRP A 35 42.65 8.10 -7.18
C TRP A 35 41.85 8.75 -8.30
N ASN A 36 41.96 8.22 -9.51
CA ASN A 36 41.25 8.78 -10.67
C ASN A 36 39.83 8.21 -10.87
N GLY A 37 39.56 7.00 -10.37
CA GLY A 37 38.24 6.36 -10.49
C GLY A 37 37.75 6.26 -11.94
N ALA A 38 38.66 6.02 -12.87
CA ALA A 38 38.36 6.07 -14.31
C ALA A 38 37.75 4.78 -14.83
N ASP A 39 37.89 3.67 -14.11
CA ASP A 39 37.36 2.36 -14.48
C ASP A 39 36.21 1.94 -13.57
N ASN A 40 35.12 1.49 -14.15
CA ASN A 40 33.98 0.97 -13.42
C ASN A 40 34.30 -0.30 -12.60
N SER A 41 35.41 -0.98 -12.91
CA SER A 41 35.90 -2.13 -12.14
C SER A 41 36.86 -1.74 -11.00
N ASP A 42 37.14 -0.45 -10.82
CA ASP A 42 37.95 0.04 -9.69
C ASP A 42 37.21 -0.24 -8.37
N PHE A 43 37.93 -0.77 -7.39
CA PHE A 43 37.38 -1.13 -6.10
C PHE A 43 36.66 0.04 -5.38
N GLY A 44 37.25 1.25 -5.51
CA GLY A 44 36.63 2.45 -4.93
C GLY A 44 35.32 2.82 -5.58
N VAL A 45 35.19 2.65 -6.92
CA VAL A 45 33.93 2.88 -7.65
C VAL A 45 32.88 1.83 -7.25
N VAL A 46 33.27 0.55 -7.27
CA VAL A 46 32.36 -0.55 -6.87
C VAL A 46 31.84 -0.38 -5.43
N LEU A 47 32.72 0.07 -4.53
CA LEU A 47 32.32 0.33 -3.14
C LEU A 47 31.38 1.54 -3.04
N ALA A 48 31.65 2.61 -3.78
CA ALA A 48 30.76 3.78 -3.85
C ALA A 48 29.37 3.40 -4.39
N GLU A 49 29.31 2.58 -5.42
CA GLU A 49 28.08 2.06 -6.00
C GLU A 49 27.27 1.20 -5.01
N ALA A 50 27.95 0.33 -4.26
CA ALA A 50 27.30 -0.47 -3.22
C ALA A 50 26.68 0.41 -2.11
N PHE A 51 27.39 1.45 -1.67
CA PHE A 51 26.84 2.38 -0.67
C PHE A 51 25.74 3.27 -1.24
N ALA A 52 25.84 3.70 -2.50
CA ALA A 52 24.78 4.44 -3.17
C ALA A 52 23.50 3.62 -3.26
N GLN A 53 23.61 2.32 -3.60
CA GLN A 53 22.49 1.40 -3.64
C GLN A 53 21.82 1.21 -2.26
N LEU A 54 22.62 1.09 -1.20
CA LEU A 54 22.10 1.03 0.16
C LEU A 54 21.39 2.33 0.57
N GLY A 55 21.96 3.47 0.18
CA GLY A 55 21.37 4.78 0.42
C GLY A 55 20.04 4.95 -0.28
N ASP A 56 19.94 4.56 -1.53
CA ASP A 56 18.71 4.60 -2.33
C ASP A 56 17.61 3.74 -1.72
N ILE A 57 17.93 2.51 -1.33
CA ILE A 57 16.99 1.62 -0.62
C ILE A 57 16.52 2.26 0.70
N ALA A 58 17.42 2.87 1.46
CA ALA A 58 17.06 3.54 2.72
C ALA A 58 16.12 4.72 2.48
N ASN A 59 16.39 5.55 1.46
CA ASN A 59 15.55 6.67 1.06
C ASN A 59 14.16 6.20 0.63
N TYR A 60 14.08 5.13 -0.15
CA TYR A 60 12.80 4.51 -0.52
C TYR A 60 11.95 4.14 0.70
N TYR A 61 12.56 3.53 1.73
CA TYR A 61 11.83 3.20 2.95
C TYR A 61 11.42 4.43 3.76
N ILE A 62 12.27 5.48 3.78
CA ILE A 62 11.94 6.76 4.44
C ILE A 62 10.72 7.39 3.76
N ASP A 63 10.72 7.49 2.45
CA ASP A 63 9.61 8.04 1.68
C ASP A 63 8.34 7.22 1.87
N ARG A 64 8.45 5.90 1.87
CA ARG A 64 7.32 5.02 2.12
C ARG A 64 6.72 5.24 3.51
N ILE A 65 7.55 5.29 4.55
CA ILE A 65 7.09 5.54 5.93
C ILE A 65 6.45 6.92 6.02
N ALA A 66 7.06 7.94 5.43
CA ALA A 66 6.53 9.29 5.43
C ALA A 66 5.16 9.36 4.73
N ASN A 67 5.01 8.74 3.56
CA ASN A 67 3.73 8.67 2.84
C ASN A 67 2.66 7.90 3.61
N GLU A 68 3.00 6.77 4.25
CA GLU A 68 2.08 5.99 5.08
C GLU A 68 1.68 6.68 6.40
N SER A 69 2.38 7.75 6.79
CA SER A 69 2.07 8.51 8.00
C SER A 69 0.91 9.50 7.85
N PHE A 70 0.45 9.75 6.65
CA PHE A 70 -0.63 10.69 6.37
C PHE A 70 -1.80 10.01 5.66
N LEU A 71 -3.02 10.28 6.14
CA LEU A 71 -4.25 9.68 5.58
C LEU A 71 -4.44 9.95 4.09
N ALA A 72 -3.97 11.10 3.60
CA ALA A 72 -4.09 11.48 2.20
C ALA A 72 -3.17 10.69 1.25
N THR A 73 -2.05 10.19 1.76
CA THR A 73 -1.01 9.50 0.97
C THR A 73 -0.84 8.03 1.36
N ALA A 74 -1.45 7.59 2.48
CA ALA A 74 -1.40 6.21 2.93
C ALA A 74 -2.12 5.29 1.92
N THR A 75 -1.45 4.21 1.56
CA THR A 75 -1.94 3.19 0.62
C THR A 75 -2.25 1.87 1.29
N GLN A 76 -1.62 1.59 2.44
CA GLN A 76 -1.85 0.36 3.18
C GLN A 76 -3.07 0.49 4.07
N ARG A 77 -3.95 -0.53 4.01
CA ARG A 77 -5.17 -0.56 4.81
C ARG A 77 -4.90 -0.44 6.31
N GLU A 78 -3.85 -1.10 6.78
CA GLU A 78 -3.43 -1.09 8.17
C GLU A 78 -3.03 0.32 8.63
N SER A 79 -2.27 1.05 7.81
CA SER A 79 -1.87 2.45 8.08
C SER A 79 -3.09 3.35 8.15
N ILE A 80 -4.00 3.22 7.18
CA ILE A 80 -5.26 3.99 7.14
C ILE A 80 -6.11 3.73 8.39
N LEU A 81 -6.23 2.47 8.82
CA LEU A 81 -6.99 2.11 10.01
C LEU A 81 -6.34 2.66 11.28
N ALA A 82 -5.02 2.54 11.42
CA ALA A 82 -4.28 3.07 12.56
C ALA A 82 -4.40 4.59 12.67
N ILE A 83 -4.30 5.30 11.54
CA ILE A 83 -4.50 6.75 11.51
C ILE A 83 -5.95 7.10 11.89
N ALA A 84 -6.95 6.39 11.34
CA ALA A 84 -8.36 6.63 11.61
C ALA A 84 -8.69 6.41 13.10
N GLU A 85 -8.11 5.38 13.72
CA GLU A 85 -8.27 5.08 15.14
C GLU A 85 -7.73 6.22 16.04
N THR A 86 -6.62 6.86 15.64
CA THR A 86 -6.07 8.02 16.37
C THR A 86 -7.06 9.19 16.42
N TYR A 87 -7.93 9.31 15.42
CA TYR A 87 -9.01 10.29 15.38
C TYR A 87 -10.33 9.78 15.99
N GLY A 88 -10.32 8.61 16.64
CA GLY A 88 -11.50 8.03 17.28
C GLY A 88 -12.46 7.35 16.32
N TYR A 89 -12.08 7.15 15.05
CA TYR A 89 -12.88 6.41 14.08
C TYR A 89 -12.56 4.92 14.14
N ILE A 90 -13.54 4.13 14.60
CA ILE A 90 -13.43 2.67 14.61
C ILE A 90 -14.25 2.14 13.44
N PRO A 91 -13.62 1.65 12.37
CA PRO A 91 -14.33 1.12 11.23
C PRO A 91 -15.09 -0.14 11.60
N SER A 92 -16.34 -0.25 11.14
CA SER A 92 -17.11 -1.48 11.29
C SER A 92 -16.44 -2.61 10.50
N GLY A 93 -16.30 -3.77 11.13
CA GLY A 93 -15.84 -4.98 10.47
C GLY A 93 -16.81 -5.47 9.39
N TYR A 94 -16.47 -6.59 8.77
CA TYR A 94 -17.36 -7.26 7.84
C TYR A 94 -18.68 -7.61 8.52
N LYS A 95 -19.79 -7.27 7.89
CA LYS A 95 -21.12 -7.74 8.29
C LYS A 95 -21.51 -8.89 7.39
N ASN A 96 -22.12 -9.91 7.98
CA ASN A 96 -22.70 -11.00 7.19
C ASN A 96 -23.80 -10.44 6.29
N ALA A 97 -23.86 -10.94 5.08
CA ALA A 97 -24.97 -10.63 4.20
C ALA A 97 -26.28 -11.17 4.82
N SER A 98 -27.33 -10.40 4.75
CA SER A 98 -28.66 -10.80 5.18
C SER A 98 -29.66 -10.56 4.05
N VAL A 99 -30.63 -11.44 3.94
CA VAL A 99 -31.69 -11.35 2.95
C VAL A 99 -32.98 -11.81 3.57
N ASP A 100 -34.07 -11.15 3.21
CA ASP A 100 -35.41 -11.59 3.59
C ASP A 100 -35.88 -12.66 2.62
N VAL A 101 -36.29 -13.83 3.16
CA VAL A 101 -36.77 -14.95 2.37
C VAL A 101 -38.23 -15.19 2.67
N THR A 102 -39.07 -15.24 1.64
CA THR A 102 -40.49 -15.55 1.76
C THR A 102 -40.73 -17.01 1.42
N PHE A 103 -41.33 -17.73 2.36
CA PHE A 103 -41.73 -19.12 2.15
C PHE A 103 -43.19 -19.18 1.74
N TYR A 104 -43.48 -19.90 0.67
CA TYR A 104 -44.86 -20.19 0.24
C TYR A 104 -45.23 -21.62 0.57
N ASN A 105 -46.32 -21.81 1.34
CA ASN A 105 -46.83 -23.13 1.65
C ASN A 105 -47.87 -23.52 0.61
N ASN A 106 -47.52 -24.44 -0.26
CA ASN A 106 -48.44 -24.98 -1.29
C ASN A 106 -49.23 -26.21 -0.83
N SER A 107 -49.14 -26.58 0.46
CA SER A 107 -49.89 -27.70 1.01
C SER A 107 -51.20 -27.22 1.63
N SER A 108 -52.15 -28.13 1.81
CA SER A 108 -53.47 -27.85 2.45
C SER A 108 -53.40 -27.82 3.99
N SER A 109 -52.24 -28.10 4.58
CA SER A 109 -52.01 -28.14 6.03
C SER A 109 -50.94 -27.14 6.47
N ALA A 110 -51.02 -26.69 7.73
CA ALA A 110 -49.99 -25.83 8.30
C ALA A 110 -48.66 -26.56 8.41
N VAL A 111 -47.58 -25.92 7.95
CA VAL A 111 -46.24 -26.42 8.03
C VAL A 111 -45.41 -25.51 8.94
N THR A 112 -44.77 -26.09 9.95
CA THR A 112 -43.87 -25.37 10.84
C THR A 112 -42.44 -25.38 10.25
N ILE A 113 -41.85 -24.22 10.05
CA ILE A 113 -40.44 -24.07 9.64
C ILE A 113 -39.61 -23.89 10.92
N PRO A 114 -38.74 -24.86 11.26
CA PRO A 114 -37.88 -24.71 12.43
C PRO A 114 -36.93 -23.53 12.30
N ALA A 115 -36.53 -22.94 13.43
CA ALA A 115 -35.47 -21.96 13.45
C ALA A 115 -34.19 -22.60 12.90
N GLU A 116 -33.31 -21.78 12.26
CA GLU A 116 -32.04 -22.20 11.65
C GLU A 116 -32.21 -23.19 10.47
N THR A 117 -33.38 -23.26 9.85
CA THR A 117 -33.54 -24.02 8.62
C THR A 117 -32.66 -23.47 7.54
N ARG A 118 -31.80 -24.32 6.95
CA ARG A 118 -30.94 -23.96 5.85
C ARG A 118 -31.71 -23.85 4.56
N VAL A 119 -31.54 -22.71 3.87
CA VAL A 119 -32.13 -22.45 2.55
C VAL A 119 -30.99 -22.36 1.54
N SER A 120 -31.14 -23.09 0.43
CA SER A 120 -30.25 -22.98 -0.71
C SER A 120 -31.02 -22.50 -1.93
N GLY A 121 -30.52 -21.48 -2.62
CA GLY A 121 -31.06 -21.04 -3.91
C GLY A 121 -30.20 -21.55 -5.05
N GLU A 122 -30.82 -21.78 -6.21
CA GLU A 122 -30.11 -22.00 -7.45
C GLU A 122 -29.61 -20.63 -7.93
N VAL A 123 -28.31 -20.51 -8.21
CA VAL A 123 -27.76 -19.29 -8.80
C VAL A 123 -28.20 -19.24 -10.25
N ILE A 124 -29.23 -18.46 -10.55
CA ILE A 124 -29.56 -18.14 -11.94
C ILE A 124 -28.50 -17.18 -12.44
N ALA A 125 -27.59 -17.68 -13.30
CA ALA A 125 -26.40 -16.97 -13.81
C ALA A 125 -26.75 -15.85 -14.82
N ASN A 126 -27.83 -15.11 -14.65
CA ASN A 126 -28.26 -14.08 -15.62
C ASN A 126 -28.89 -12.83 -14.96
N ASP A 127 -28.50 -12.45 -13.77
CA ASP A 127 -28.89 -11.13 -13.28
C ASP A 127 -27.67 -10.20 -13.31
N THR A 128 -27.55 -9.43 -14.40
CA THR A 128 -26.68 -8.26 -14.47
C THR A 128 -27.26 -7.20 -13.55
N VAL A 129 -26.63 -7.01 -12.40
CA VAL A 129 -26.92 -5.89 -11.50
C VAL A 129 -26.51 -4.62 -12.23
N GLU A 130 -27.47 -3.77 -12.62
CA GLU A 130 -27.24 -2.39 -13.06
C GLU A 130 -26.85 -1.49 -11.86
#